data_5e68567d876a2fe6b2532f231100386d
#
_entry.id   5e68567d876a2fe6b2532f231100386d
#
_cell.length_a   1.000
_cell.length_b   1.000
_cell.length_c   1.000
_cell.angle_alpha   90.00
_cell.angle_beta   90.00
_cell.angle_gamma   90.00
#
_symmetry.space_group_name_H-M   'P 1'
#
loop_
_entity.id
_entity.type
_entity.pdbx_description
1 polymer ?
#
loop_
_entity_poly.entity_id
_entity_poly.type
_entity_poly.pdbx_seq_one_letter_code
_entity_poly.pdbx_strand_id
1 'polypeptide(L)'
;RSRGLGDVYKRQDGDGLEFILLKDGAKTGIKFRGVPNGHEFTSLLLAILNSDGKGKNFPDESICNRVKALNGSIHLTTYVSLTCTNCPDVVQALNAMTTLNPQIHHEMVDGAINQAEVDALKIQGVPSVFADGKLIHVGRGEFGELLSKLEAQYGINESLTEKTVKRYDVVVVGGGPAGASAAIYSARKGLSVAVVAERIGG
;
A
#
# COMPACT_ATOMS: atom_id res chain seq x y z
N ARG A 1 -13.33 -12.21 24.19
CA ARG A 1 -13.33 -12.74 22.81
C ARG A 1 -12.03 -12.30 22.18
N SER A 2 -11.10 -13.24 21.96
CA SER A 2 -9.88 -13.01 21.21
C SER A 2 -10.27 -12.55 19.80
N ARG A 3 -9.74 -11.39 19.35
CA ARG A 3 -9.78 -11.02 17.93
C ARG A 3 -9.01 -12.10 17.19
N GLY A 4 -9.64 -12.75 16.21
CA GLY A 4 -8.95 -13.74 15.38
C GLY A 4 -7.77 -13.07 14.69
N LEU A 5 -6.57 -13.44 15.11
CA LEU A 5 -5.36 -13.14 14.37
C LEU A 5 -5.45 -13.88 13.06
N GLY A 6 -5.09 -13.23 11.95
CA GLY A 6 -5.02 -13.90 10.66
C GLY A 6 -4.09 -15.11 10.73
N ASP A 7 -4.53 -16.20 10.16
CA ASP A 7 -3.73 -17.43 10.08
C ASP A 7 -2.80 -17.36 8.87
N VAL A 8 -1.52 -17.70 9.08
CA VAL A 8 -0.52 -17.80 8.02
C VAL A 8 -0.28 -19.28 7.71
N TYR A 9 -0.62 -19.70 6.50
CA TYR A 9 -0.37 -21.07 6.04
C TYR A 9 0.87 -21.10 5.16
N LYS A 10 1.75 -22.05 5.48
CA LYS A 10 2.92 -22.40 4.69
C LYS A 10 2.53 -23.44 3.66
N ARG A 11 2.65 -23.12 2.37
CA ARG A 11 2.51 -24.08 1.28
C ARG A 11 3.88 -24.30 0.63
N GLN A 12 4.17 -25.57 0.33
CA GLN A 12 5.38 -25.98 -0.35
C GLN A 12 4.95 -26.74 -1.61
N ASP A 13 4.79 -25.99 -2.72
CA ASP A 13 4.55 -26.57 -4.03
C ASP A 13 5.72 -26.19 -4.96
N GLY A 14 6.54 -27.14 -5.29
CA GLY A 14 7.54 -27.10 -6.38
C GLY A 14 8.76 -26.19 -6.15
N ASP A 15 8.68 -24.90 -6.37
CA ASP A 15 9.85 -24.03 -6.53
C ASP A 15 10.09 -23.01 -5.40
N GLY A 16 9.65 -23.23 -4.18
CA GLY A 16 9.97 -22.34 -3.09
C GLY A 16 8.94 -22.27 -1.97
N LEU A 17 9.29 -21.46 -0.96
CA LEU A 17 8.46 -21.26 0.21
C LEU A 17 7.45 -20.13 -0.04
N GLU A 18 6.17 -20.46 0.06
CA GLU A 18 5.08 -19.48 -0.04
C GLU A 18 4.34 -19.32 1.30
N PHE A 19 4.00 -18.09 1.64
CA PHE A 19 3.14 -17.74 2.76
C PHE A 19 1.89 -17.06 2.22
N ILE A 20 0.73 -17.61 2.46
CA ILE A 20 -0.56 -17.04 2.09
C ILE A 20 -1.25 -16.61 3.37
N LEU A 21 -1.65 -15.34 3.43
CA LEU A 21 -2.38 -14.82 4.58
C LEU A 21 -3.85 -15.19 4.46
N LEU A 22 -4.36 -15.89 5.47
CA LEU A 22 -5.78 -16.22 5.58
C LEU A 22 -6.41 -15.45 6.74
N LYS A 23 -7.68 -15.12 6.59
CA LYS A 23 -8.55 -14.58 7.64
C LYS A 23 -9.80 -15.46 7.73
N ASP A 24 -10.05 -16.03 8.88
CA ASP A 24 -11.20 -16.94 9.10
C ASP A 24 -11.28 -18.06 8.05
N GLY A 25 -10.12 -18.59 7.63
CA GLY A 25 -9.99 -19.63 6.60
C GLY A 25 -10.09 -19.15 5.15
N ALA A 26 -10.43 -17.88 4.90
CA ALA A 26 -10.50 -17.29 3.56
C ALA A 26 -9.19 -16.58 3.19
N LYS A 27 -8.78 -16.66 1.91
CA LYS A 27 -7.60 -15.93 1.41
C LYS A 27 -7.85 -14.43 1.44
N THR A 28 -6.90 -13.67 2.01
CA THR A 28 -6.96 -12.21 2.04
C THR A 28 -6.51 -11.54 0.73
N GLY A 29 -5.93 -12.30 -0.19
CA GLY A 29 -5.27 -11.76 -1.38
C GLY A 29 -3.81 -11.41 -1.17
N ILE A 30 -3.27 -11.50 0.06
CA ILE A 30 -1.86 -11.22 0.37
C ILE A 30 -1.05 -12.50 0.38
N LYS A 31 0.06 -12.49 -0.37
CA LYS A 31 0.97 -13.62 -0.52
C LYS A 31 2.43 -13.14 -0.45
N PHE A 32 3.30 -13.99 0.10
CA PHE A 32 4.75 -13.79 0.13
C PHE A 32 5.42 -15.02 -0.49
N ARG A 33 6.20 -14.82 -1.55
CA ARG A 33 7.10 -15.84 -2.11
C ARG A 33 8.52 -15.60 -1.61
N GLY A 34 8.92 -16.44 -0.69
CA GLY A 34 10.11 -16.34 0.14
C GLY A 34 9.75 -16.12 1.60
N VAL A 35 10.73 -16.28 2.48
CA VAL A 35 10.55 -16.00 3.91
C VAL A 35 10.60 -14.50 4.14
N PRO A 36 9.50 -13.84 4.53
CA PRO A 36 9.51 -12.40 4.82
C PRO A 36 10.32 -12.15 6.11
N ASN A 37 11.63 -12.02 5.94
CA ASN A 37 12.63 -11.80 6.97
C ASN A 37 13.32 -10.44 6.75
N GLY A 38 14.32 -10.11 7.56
CA GLY A 38 15.03 -8.85 7.47
C GLY A 38 14.06 -7.67 7.57
N HIS A 39 14.15 -6.74 6.63
CA HIS A 39 13.27 -5.56 6.60
C HIS A 39 11.80 -5.90 6.30
N GLU A 40 11.52 -7.02 5.62
CA GLU A 40 10.14 -7.42 5.28
C GLU A 40 9.40 -8.14 6.41
N PHE A 41 10.06 -8.44 7.53
CA PHE A 41 9.37 -9.04 8.68
C PHE A 41 8.26 -8.13 9.23
N THR A 42 8.49 -6.82 9.23
CA THR A 42 7.47 -5.83 9.62
C THR A 42 6.29 -5.82 8.65
N SER A 43 6.53 -6.04 7.36
CA SER A 43 5.46 -6.12 6.35
C SER A 43 4.53 -7.32 6.59
N LEU A 44 5.08 -8.47 6.99
CA LEU A 44 4.28 -9.62 7.41
C LEU A 44 3.45 -9.32 8.67
N LEU A 45 4.09 -8.77 9.70
CA LEU A 45 3.41 -8.45 10.96
C LEU A 45 2.25 -7.46 10.74
N LEU A 46 2.47 -6.41 9.95
CA LEU A 46 1.44 -5.43 9.63
C LEU A 46 0.32 -6.03 8.77
N ALA A 47 0.64 -6.91 7.82
CA ALA A 47 -0.37 -7.61 7.04
C ALA A 47 -1.30 -8.45 7.94
N ILE A 48 -0.75 -9.16 8.93
CA ILE A 48 -1.52 -9.93 9.90
C ILE A 48 -2.38 -8.99 10.76
N LEU A 49 -1.78 -7.95 11.34
CA LEU A 49 -2.48 -7.00 12.23
C LEU A 49 -3.59 -6.23 11.52
N ASN A 50 -3.40 -5.94 10.25
CA ASN A 50 -4.34 -5.16 9.44
C ASN A 50 -5.36 -6.02 8.68
N SER A 51 -5.28 -7.34 8.80
CA SER A 51 -6.13 -8.27 8.04
C SER A 51 -7.64 -8.11 8.30
N ASP A 52 -8.01 -7.48 9.41
CA ASP A 52 -9.41 -7.17 9.76
C ASP A 52 -9.90 -5.82 9.18
N GLY A 53 -9.06 -5.09 8.47
CA GLY A 53 -9.37 -3.76 7.93
C GLY A 53 -9.46 -2.65 8.97
N LYS A 54 -9.08 -2.91 10.23
CA LYS A 54 -9.16 -1.98 11.38
C LYS A 54 -7.79 -1.70 11.98
N GLY A 55 -6.73 -2.10 11.31
CA GLY A 55 -5.37 -1.95 11.79
C GLY A 55 -4.91 -0.49 11.85
N LYS A 56 -3.68 -0.33 12.33
CA LYS A 56 -2.98 0.94 12.33
C LYS A 56 -2.29 1.16 10.96
N ASN A 57 -1.98 2.41 10.65
CA ASN A 57 -1.27 2.82 9.43
C ASN A 57 -2.10 2.77 8.13
N PHE A 58 -3.43 2.71 8.22
CA PHE A 58 -4.26 3.06 7.08
C PHE A 58 -4.27 4.57 6.87
N PRO A 59 -4.31 5.04 5.60
CA PRO A 59 -4.50 6.44 5.30
C PRO A 59 -5.90 6.90 5.75
N ASP A 60 -6.17 8.20 5.62
CA ASP A 60 -7.48 8.74 5.94
C ASP A 60 -8.59 8.14 5.05
N GLU A 61 -9.83 8.32 5.50
CA GLU A 61 -11.01 7.68 4.91
C GLU A 61 -11.17 8.04 3.42
N SER A 62 -10.79 9.26 3.03
CA SER A 62 -10.91 9.70 1.63
C SER A 62 -10.00 8.89 0.71
N ILE A 63 -8.77 8.59 1.15
CA ILE A 63 -7.83 7.75 0.42
C ILE A 63 -8.28 6.29 0.43
N CYS A 64 -8.77 5.79 1.57
CA CYS A 64 -9.36 4.45 1.64
C CYS A 64 -10.52 4.26 0.66
N ASN A 65 -11.38 5.26 0.52
CA ASN A 65 -12.51 5.21 -0.42
C ASN A 65 -12.05 5.22 -1.89
N ARG A 66 -10.97 5.91 -2.23
CA ARG A 66 -10.35 5.84 -3.56
C ARG A 66 -9.83 4.43 -3.87
N VAL A 67 -9.18 3.76 -2.90
CA VAL A 67 -8.75 2.36 -3.08
C VAL A 67 -9.94 1.43 -3.33
N LYS A 68 -11.03 1.58 -2.56
CA LYS A 68 -12.25 0.79 -2.74
C LYS A 68 -12.94 1.03 -4.08
N ALA A 69 -12.73 2.21 -4.67
CA ALA A 69 -13.31 2.61 -5.95
C ALA A 69 -12.50 2.16 -7.17
N LEU A 70 -11.30 1.58 -7.00
CA LEU A 70 -10.55 1.02 -8.13
C LEU A 70 -11.36 -0.05 -8.86
N ASN A 71 -11.35 0.02 -10.19
CA ASN A 71 -12.08 -0.91 -11.03
C ASN A 71 -11.29 -2.20 -11.31
N GLY A 72 -12.00 -3.30 -11.45
CA GLY A 72 -11.50 -4.57 -11.95
C GLY A 72 -10.70 -5.37 -10.93
N SER A 73 -10.29 -6.57 -11.34
CA SER A 73 -9.40 -7.43 -10.58
C SER A 73 -7.96 -7.04 -10.88
N ILE A 74 -7.17 -6.73 -9.86
CA ILE A 74 -5.81 -6.21 -9.98
C ILE A 74 -4.84 -7.20 -9.32
N HIS A 75 -3.86 -7.67 -10.07
CA HIS A 75 -2.81 -8.55 -9.56
C HIS A 75 -1.48 -7.80 -9.51
N LEU A 76 -1.01 -7.55 -8.29
CA LEU A 76 0.23 -6.83 -8.03
C LEU A 76 1.32 -7.81 -7.63
N THR A 77 2.50 -7.67 -8.22
CA THR A 77 3.71 -8.41 -7.84
C THR A 77 4.81 -7.42 -7.53
N THR A 78 5.38 -7.50 -6.32
CA THR A 78 6.48 -6.64 -5.90
C THR A 78 7.73 -7.47 -5.67
N TYR A 79 8.75 -7.26 -6.51
CA TYR A 79 10.06 -7.86 -6.31
C TYR A 79 10.87 -7.01 -5.34
N VAL A 80 11.41 -7.69 -4.31
CA VAL A 80 12.15 -7.05 -3.21
C VAL A 80 13.49 -7.73 -2.97
N SER A 81 14.34 -7.06 -2.21
CA SER A 81 15.47 -7.66 -1.50
C SER A 81 15.24 -7.53 0.00
N LEU A 82 15.50 -8.57 0.76
CA LEU A 82 15.32 -8.56 2.22
C LEU A 82 16.24 -7.57 2.95
N THR A 83 17.27 -7.07 2.27
CA THR A 83 18.19 -6.02 2.76
C THR A 83 17.84 -4.61 2.28
N CYS A 84 16.80 -4.46 1.46
CA CYS A 84 16.36 -3.19 0.94
C CYS A 84 15.57 -2.40 2.00
N THR A 85 16.00 -1.18 2.32
CA THR A 85 15.37 -0.33 3.33
C THR A 85 14.09 0.35 2.86
N ASN A 86 13.90 0.52 1.55
CA ASN A 86 12.73 1.18 0.95
C ASN A 86 11.64 0.19 0.52
N CYS A 87 11.95 -1.12 0.47
CA CYS A 87 11.00 -2.12 0.03
C CYS A 87 9.79 -2.27 0.95
N PRO A 88 9.94 -2.24 2.29
CA PRO A 88 8.81 -2.38 3.20
C PRO A 88 7.72 -1.33 3.02
N ASP A 89 8.07 -0.07 2.75
CA ASP A 89 7.09 1.01 2.57
C ASP A 89 6.14 0.69 1.40
N VAL A 90 6.69 0.19 0.29
CA VAL A 90 5.91 -0.19 -0.90
C VAL A 90 5.09 -1.45 -0.64
N VAL A 91 5.69 -2.49 -0.06
CA VAL A 91 4.99 -3.75 0.26
C VAL A 91 3.83 -3.51 1.22
N GLN A 92 4.04 -2.73 2.28
CA GLN A 92 3.02 -2.40 3.27
C GLN A 92 1.88 -1.58 2.67
N ALA A 93 2.19 -0.60 1.80
CA ALA A 93 1.17 0.19 1.11
C ALA A 93 0.28 -0.69 0.23
N LEU A 94 0.87 -1.60 -0.57
CA LEU A 94 0.12 -2.49 -1.45
C LEU A 94 -0.67 -3.56 -0.67
N ASN A 95 -0.12 -4.11 0.42
CA ASN A 95 -0.84 -4.99 1.33
C ASN A 95 -2.05 -4.28 1.96
N ALA A 96 -1.91 -3.01 2.35
CA ALA A 96 -3.02 -2.23 2.89
C ALA A 96 -4.11 -1.99 1.83
N MET A 97 -3.74 -1.72 0.57
CA MET A 97 -4.70 -1.60 -0.54
C MET A 97 -5.45 -2.92 -0.77
N THR A 98 -4.75 -4.07 -0.73
CA THR A 98 -5.36 -5.40 -0.84
C THR A 98 -6.37 -5.65 0.29
N THR A 99 -6.07 -5.21 1.50
CA THR A 99 -7.00 -5.33 2.65
C THR A 99 -8.24 -4.47 2.48
N LEU A 100 -8.11 -3.29 1.86
CA LEU A 100 -9.20 -2.34 1.64
C LEU A 100 -10.11 -2.70 0.47
N ASN A 101 -9.57 -3.38 -0.55
CA ASN A 101 -10.31 -3.76 -1.75
C ASN A 101 -10.06 -5.24 -2.09
N PRO A 102 -11.06 -6.11 -1.96
CA PRO A 102 -10.92 -7.55 -2.20
C PRO A 102 -10.66 -7.93 -3.67
N GLN A 103 -10.77 -6.99 -4.60
CA GLN A 103 -10.40 -7.19 -6.01
C GLN A 103 -8.89 -7.03 -6.24
N ILE A 104 -8.14 -6.53 -5.25
CA ILE A 104 -6.68 -6.38 -5.34
C ILE A 104 -6.02 -7.59 -4.69
N HIS A 105 -5.09 -8.19 -5.42
CA HIS A 105 -4.23 -9.28 -4.93
C HIS A 105 -2.79 -8.79 -4.98
N HIS A 106 -2.03 -9.01 -3.92
CA HIS A 106 -0.63 -8.59 -3.85
C HIS A 106 0.28 -9.75 -3.45
N GLU A 107 1.32 -9.94 -4.25
CA GLU A 107 2.38 -10.92 -4.02
C GLU A 107 3.72 -10.21 -3.85
N MET A 108 4.34 -10.35 -2.68
CA MET A 108 5.75 -9.99 -2.47
C MET A 108 6.64 -11.15 -2.91
N VAL A 109 7.66 -10.87 -3.68
CA VAL A 109 8.62 -11.86 -4.19
C VAL A 109 10.03 -11.51 -3.73
N ASP A 110 10.68 -12.41 -2.99
CA ASP A 110 12.11 -12.28 -2.72
C ASP A 110 12.91 -12.58 -3.99
N GLY A 111 13.52 -11.54 -4.55
CA GLY A 111 14.28 -11.65 -5.79
C GLY A 111 15.51 -12.55 -5.67
N ALA A 112 16.09 -12.71 -4.49
CA ALA A 112 17.27 -13.54 -4.30
C ALA A 112 17.02 -15.05 -4.54
N ILE A 113 15.79 -15.50 -4.21
CA ILE A 113 15.40 -16.91 -4.42
C ILE A 113 14.57 -17.12 -5.69
N ASN A 114 14.20 -16.03 -6.39
CA ASN A 114 13.45 -16.05 -7.64
C ASN A 114 14.25 -15.40 -8.78
N GLN A 115 15.57 -15.64 -8.84
CA GLN A 115 16.49 -14.99 -9.75
C GLN A 115 16.12 -15.18 -11.22
N ALA A 116 15.60 -16.34 -11.61
CA ALA A 116 15.18 -16.62 -12.98
C ALA A 116 14.07 -15.65 -13.46
N GLU A 117 13.13 -15.29 -12.59
CA GLU A 117 12.09 -14.31 -12.89
C GLU A 117 12.67 -12.89 -12.96
N VAL A 118 13.56 -12.54 -12.02
CA VAL A 118 14.25 -11.25 -11.99
C VAL A 118 15.00 -11.01 -13.29
N ASP A 119 15.73 -12.02 -13.77
CA ASP A 119 16.50 -11.96 -15.01
C ASP A 119 15.58 -11.88 -16.24
N ALA A 120 14.52 -12.69 -16.29
CA ALA A 120 13.55 -12.70 -17.39
C ALA A 120 12.82 -11.35 -17.52
N LEU A 121 12.48 -10.72 -16.40
CA LEU A 121 11.83 -9.41 -16.34
C LEU A 121 12.82 -8.24 -16.42
N LYS A 122 14.13 -8.52 -16.45
CA LYS A 122 15.21 -7.52 -16.51
C LYS A 122 15.12 -6.50 -15.38
N ILE A 123 14.79 -6.94 -14.17
CA ILE A 123 14.68 -6.08 -13.00
C ILE A 123 16.06 -5.60 -12.60
N GLN A 124 16.26 -4.28 -12.58
CA GLN A 124 17.54 -3.65 -12.24
C GLN A 124 17.57 -2.97 -10.87
N GLY A 125 16.43 -2.86 -10.23
CA GLY A 125 16.30 -2.21 -8.94
C GLY A 125 15.11 -2.70 -8.14
N VAL A 126 15.16 -2.54 -6.83
CA VAL A 126 14.08 -2.95 -5.91
C VAL A 126 13.70 -1.79 -4.97
N PRO A 127 12.43 -1.71 -4.57
CA PRO A 127 11.31 -2.53 -5.02
C PRO A 127 10.93 -2.28 -6.49
N SER A 128 10.49 -3.32 -7.20
CA SER A 128 9.90 -3.20 -8.54
C SER A 128 8.49 -3.76 -8.50
N VAL A 129 7.51 -2.92 -8.83
CA VAL A 129 6.07 -3.27 -8.78
C VAL A 129 5.53 -3.49 -10.17
N PHE A 130 4.93 -4.64 -10.37
CA PHE A 130 4.21 -5.02 -11.58
C PHE A 130 2.71 -5.10 -11.28
N ALA A 131 1.89 -4.62 -12.21
CA ALA A 131 0.44 -4.78 -12.20
C ALA A 131 0.03 -5.56 -13.45
N ASP A 132 -0.57 -6.73 -13.26
CA ASP A 132 -0.92 -7.67 -14.34
C ASP A 132 0.23 -7.92 -15.32
N GLY A 133 1.44 -8.11 -14.78
CA GLY A 133 2.67 -8.36 -15.52
C GLY A 133 3.33 -7.12 -16.16
N LYS A 134 2.76 -5.93 -16.02
CA LYS A 134 3.34 -4.67 -16.52
C LYS A 134 4.03 -3.92 -15.39
N LEU A 135 5.28 -3.51 -15.60
CA LEU A 135 6.02 -2.67 -14.65
C LEU A 135 5.35 -1.30 -14.50
N ILE A 136 4.98 -0.93 -13.30
CA ILE A 136 4.32 0.36 -12.98
C ILE A 136 5.14 1.26 -12.05
N HIS A 137 6.06 0.68 -11.27
CA HIS A 137 6.85 1.46 -10.31
C HIS A 137 8.18 0.78 -9.99
N VAL A 138 9.23 1.60 -9.79
CA VAL A 138 10.55 1.16 -9.33
C VAL A 138 11.06 2.12 -8.26
N GLY A 139 11.65 1.58 -7.21
CA GLY A 139 12.26 2.35 -6.13
C GLY A 139 11.26 2.75 -5.04
N ARG A 140 11.65 3.74 -4.24
CA ARG A 140 10.81 4.26 -3.16
C ARG A 140 9.46 4.76 -3.70
N GLY A 141 8.36 4.42 -3.02
CA GLY A 141 7.01 4.86 -3.39
C GLY A 141 6.16 5.10 -2.16
N GLU A 142 5.43 6.21 -2.20
CA GLU A 142 4.45 6.57 -1.17
C GLU A 142 3.07 5.99 -1.54
N PHE A 143 2.22 5.75 -0.53
CA PHE A 143 0.88 5.18 -0.72
C PHE A 143 0.06 5.92 -1.79
N GLY A 144 0.03 7.26 -1.72
CA GLY A 144 -0.72 8.10 -2.66
C GLY A 144 -0.19 8.05 -4.09
N GLU A 145 1.11 7.95 -4.28
CA GLU A 145 1.74 7.80 -5.60
C GLU A 145 1.37 6.45 -6.23
N LEU A 146 1.50 5.37 -5.47
CA LEU A 146 1.13 4.03 -5.93
C LEU A 146 -0.35 3.95 -6.30
N LEU A 147 -1.22 4.50 -5.45
CA LEU A 147 -2.66 4.58 -5.72
C LEU A 147 -2.95 5.35 -7.01
N SER A 148 -2.33 6.51 -7.22
CA SER A 148 -2.54 7.32 -8.43
C SER A 148 -2.12 6.57 -9.71
N LYS A 149 -1.07 5.76 -9.67
CA LYS A 149 -0.67 4.89 -10.78
C LYS A 149 -1.71 3.81 -11.08
N LEU A 150 -2.28 3.21 -10.04
CA LEU A 150 -3.36 2.22 -10.20
C LEU A 150 -4.63 2.86 -10.74
N GLU A 151 -5.02 4.04 -10.25
CA GLU A 151 -6.16 4.80 -10.78
C GLU A 151 -5.99 5.15 -12.26
N ALA A 152 -4.79 5.56 -12.66
CA ALA A 152 -4.49 5.88 -14.06
C ALA A 152 -4.58 4.65 -14.98
N GLN A 153 -4.26 3.45 -14.46
CA GLN A 153 -4.27 2.21 -15.24
C GLN A 153 -5.63 1.52 -15.28
N TYR A 154 -6.35 1.49 -14.14
CA TYR A 154 -7.59 0.71 -13.99
C TYR A 154 -8.84 1.59 -13.97
N GLY A 155 -8.68 2.89 -13.76
CA GLY A 155 -9.80 3.80 -13.54
C GLY A 155 -10.47 3.61 -12.18
N ILE A 156 -11.42 4.47 -11.89
CA ILE A 156 -12.19 4.46 -10.65
C ILE A 156 -13.69 4.44 -10.94
N ASN A 157 -14.45 3.79 -10.09
CA ASN A 157 -15.88 3.87 -10.08
C ASN A 157 -16.32 5.16 -9.36
N GLU A 158 -16.64 6.19 -10.13
CA GLU A 158 -17.03 7.51 -9.60
C GLU A 158 -18.26 7.45 -8.68
N SER A 159 -19.13 6.45 -8.84
CA SER A 159 -20.31 6.29 -7.99
C SER A 159 -19.98 5.89 -6.55
N LEU A 160 -18.79 5.33 -6.31
CA LEU A 160 -18.28 4.95 -4.99
C LEU A 160 -17.43 6.04 -4.34
N THR A 161 -17.04 7.07 -5.09
CA THR A 161 -16.33 8.23 -4.59
C THR A 161 -17.31 9.33 -4.24
N GLU A 162 -17.73 9.41 -2.99
CA GLU A 162 -18.47 10.59 -2.52
C GLU A 162 -17.59 11.83 -2.71
N LYS A 163 -18.00 12.73 -3.60
CA LYS A 163 -17.41 14.06 -3.70
C LYS A 163 -17.85 14.88 -2.48
N THR A 164 -17.23 14.62 -1.33
CA THR A 164 -17.45 15.45 -0.15
C THR A 164 -16.80 16.80 -0.39
N VAL A 165 -17.57 17.78 -0.81
CA VAL A 165 -17.10 19.16 -0.91
C VAL A 165 -17.03 19.76 0.48
N LYS A 166 -15.81 19.89 1.02
CA LYS A 166 -15.57 20.64 2.25
C LYS A 166 -15.18 22.08 1.90
N ARG A 167 -15.72 23.04 2.63
CA ARG A 167 -15.38 24.46 2.46
C ARG A 167 -14.51 24.93 3.62
N TYR A 168 -13.47 25.67 3.31
CA TYR A 168 -12.56 26.26 4.27
C TYR A 168 -12.32 27.72 3.89
N ASP A 169 -12.03 28.56 4.89
CA ASP A 169 -11.66 29.96 4.67
C ASP A 169 -10.26 30.06 4.03
N VAL A 170 -9.37 29.12 4.40
CA VAL A 170 -8.00 29.06 3.89
C VAL A 170 -7.61 27.63 3.55
N VAL A 171 -7.03 27.43 2.37
CA VAL A 171 -6.38 26.17 1.99
C VAL A 171 -4.89 26.42 1.80
N VAL A 172 -4.07 25.74 2.58
CA VAL A 172 -2.61 25.77 2.50
C VAL A 172 -2.13 24.56 1.72
N VAL A 173 -1.41 24.77 0.63
CA VAL A 173 -0.79 23.69 -0.16
C VAL A 173 0.69 23.60 0.19
N GLY A 174 1.09 22.47 0.77
CA GLY A 174 2.42 22.20 1.26
C GLY A 174 2.50 22.10 2.78
N GLY A 175 3.14 21.00 3.29
CA GLY A 175 3.27 20.68 4.72
C GLY A 175 4.59 21.08 5.35
N GLY A 176 5.44 21.83 4.64
CA GLY A 176 6.72 22.31 5.17
C GLY A 176 6.57 23.43 6.20
N PRO A 177 7.69 23.97 6.74
CA PRO A 177 7.66 24.98 7.81
C PRO A 177 6.83 26.21 7.47
N ALA A 178 6.89 26.68 6.22
CA ALA A 178 6.11 27.83 5.76
C ALA A 178 4.61 27.55 5.74
N GLY A 179 4.19 26.37 5.23
CA GLY A 179 2.80 25.96 5.21
C GLY A 179 2.26 25.74 6.61
N ALA A 180 3.02 25.08 7.49
CA ALA A 180 2.65 24.91 8.88
C ALA A 180 2.45 26.27 9.59
N SER A 181 3.37 27.23 9.40
CA SER A 181 3.25 28.56 9.95
C SER A 181 2.00 29.30 9.43
N ALA A 182 1.75 29.26 8.12
CA ALA A 182 0.57 29.87 7.52
C ALA A 182 -0.74 29.29 8.09
N ALA A 183 -0.81 27.95 8.22
CA ALA A 183 -1.97 27.28 8.79
C ALA A 183 -2.21 27.67 10.25
N ILE A 184 -1.16 27.65 11.08
CA ILE A 184 -1.25 27.99 12.51
C ILE A 184 -1.72 29.46 12.68
N TYR A 185 -1.13 30.39 11.94
CA TYR A 185 -1.51 31.81 12.08
C TYR A 185 -2.93 32.08 11.58
N SER A 186 -3.35 31.42 10.51
CA SER A 186 -4.72 31.54 10.02
C SER A 186 -5.73 30.96 11.03
N ALA A 187 -5.45 29.79 11.58
CA ALA A 187 -6.30 29.17 12.61
C ALA A 187 -6.37 30.01 13.90
N ARG A 188 -5.26 30.63 14.33
CA ARG A 188 -5.24 31.55 15.48
C ARG A 188 -6.12 32.78 15.28
N LYS A 189 -6.41 33.17 14.04
CA LYS A 189 -7.33 34.25 13.70
C LYS A 189 -8.79 33.78 13.61
N GLY A 190 -9.08 32.55 13.98
CA GLY A 190 -10.43 31.97 13.97
C GLY A 190 -10.90 31.49 12.58
N LEU A 191 -10.02 31.43 11.59
CA LEU A 191 -10.34 30.93 10.27
C LEU A 191 -10.34 29.40 10.27
N SER A 192 -11.26 28.79 9.50
CA SER A 192 -11.23 27.37 9.18
C SER A 192 -10.14 27.10 8.16
N VAL A 193 -9.20 26.19 8.46
CA VAL A 193 -8.01 25.96 7.64
C VAL A 193 -7.91 24.49 7.26
N ALA A 194 -7.66 24.23 5.97
CA ALA A 194 -7.20 22.94 5.49
C ALA A 194 -5.73 23.01 5.08
N VAL A 195 -4.97 21.96 5.38
CA VAL A 195 -3.61 21.79 4.86
C VAL A 195 -3.62 20.59 3.91
N VAL A 196 -3.18 20.80 2.67
CA VAL A 196 -3.02 19.77 1.65
C VAL A 196 -1.54 19.53 1.46
N ALA A 197 -1.05 18.36 1.85
CA ALA A 197 0.36 18.00 1.77
C ALA A 197 0.51 16.48 1.70
N GLU A 198 1.56 15.99 1.04
CA GLU A 198 1.92 14.56 1.06
C GLU A 198 2.39 14.13 2.44
N ARG A 199 3.09 15.03 3.14
CA ARG A 199 3.54 14.85 4.53
C ARG A 199 3.63 16.20 5.24
N ILE A 200 3.53 16.18 6.56
CA ILE A 200 3.75 17.35 7.42
C ILE A 200 5.17 17.28 7.98
N GLY A 201 5.91 18.37 7.85
CA GLY A 201 7.32 18.46 8.16
C GLY A 201 8.18 18.46 6.90
N GLY A 202 9.39 18.91 7.00
CA GLY A 202 10.35 18.91 5.89
C GLY A 202 11.22 17.66 5.88
#